data_ce84f4bb636be660a499fed932391bd1
#
_entry.id   ce84f4bb636be660a499fed932391bd1
#
_cell.length_a   1.000
_cell.length_b   1.000
_cell.length_c   1.000
_cell.angle_alpha   90.00
_cell.angle_beta   90.00
_cell.angle_gamma   90.00
#
_symmetry.space_group_name_H-M   'P 1'
#
loop_
_entity.id
_entity.type
_entity.pdbx_description
1 polymer ?
#
loop_
_entity_poly.entity_id
_entity_poly.type
_entity_poly.pdbx_seq_one_letter_code
_entity_poly.pdbx_strand_id
1 'polypeptide(L)' 'MKKAKNKICEYTAFFEANENGGYTVTVPALPGLVTEGRDLNDARDMAKDAIRCYIEGLKKAKEAIPVEMETAQVKVSVTA' A
#
# COMPACT_ATOMS: atom_id res chain seq x y z
N MET A 1 -32.62 -9.18 6.78
CA MET A 1 -31.46 -9.66 6.44
C MET A 1 -30.34 -8.67 6.48
N LYS A 2 -29.22 -9.13 6.74
CA LYS A 2 -28.16 -8.30 6.94
C LYS A 2 -27.30 -8.14 5.75
N LYS A 3 -27.01 -6.96 5.43
CA LYS A 3 -26.21 -6.71 4.33
C LYS A 3 -24.78 -6.84 4.67
N ALA A 4 -24.03 -7.33 3.77
CA ALA A 4 -22.59 -7.44 4.00
C ALA A 4 -22.04 -6.06 4.24
N LYS A 5 -21.22 -5.93 5.25
CA LYS A 5 -20.61 -4.69 5.51
C LYS A 5 -19.31 -4.58 4.82
N ASN A 6 -18.98 -3.39 4.42
CA ASN A 6 -17.66 -3.14 3.87
C ASN A 6 -16.67 -3.31 4.98
N LYS A 7 -15.62 -4.03 4.69
CA LYS A 7 -14.56 -4.20 5.63
C LYS A 7 -13.50 -3.17 5.41
N ILE A 8 -12.88 -2.73 6.47
CA ILE A 8 -11.76 -1.83 6.38
C ILE A 8 -10.52 -2.69 6.27
N CYS A 9 -9.78 -2.51 5.18
CA CYS A 9 -8.53 -3.20 4.97
C CYS A 9 -7.41 -2.23 5.22
N GLU A 10 -6.48 -2.59 6.07
CA GLU A 10 -5.37 -1.73 6.39
C GLU A 10 -4.06 -2.36 5.98
N TYR A 11 -3.24 -1.58 5.31
CA TYR A 11 -1.93 -2.06 4.86
C TYR A 11 -0.90 -1.00 5.14
N THR A 12 0.30 -1.45 5.47
CA THR A 12 1.41 -0.54 5.67
C THR A 12 1.96 -0.14 4.31
N ALA A 13 2.11 1.15 4.11
CA ALA A 13 2.68 1.69 2.90
C ALA A 13 3.98 2.39 3.25
N PHE A 14 4.99 2.19 2.43
CA PHE A 14 6.29 2.84 2.61
C PHE A 14 6.41 3.97 1.61
N PHE A 15 6.70 5.14 2.11
CA PHE A 15 6.81 6.35 1.29
C PHE A 15 8.27 6.76 1.29
N GLU A 16 8.91 6.66 0.15
CA GLU A 16 10.30 7.02 0.02
C GLU A 16 10.43 8.25 -0.85
N ALA A 17 11.14 9.26 -0.37
CA ALA A 17 11.34 10.47 -1.14
C ALA A 17 12.16 10.11 -2.37
N ASN A 18 11.74 10.64 -3.53
CA ASN A 18 12.49 10.40 -4.75
C ASN A 18 13.20 11.68 -5.16
N GLU A 19 14.00 11.58 -6.21
CA GLU A 19 14.85 12.69 -6.63
C GLU A 19 14.10 13.90 -7.13
N ASN A 20 12.86 13.69 -7.53
CA ASN A 20 12.07 14.77 -8.10
C ASN A 20 11.27 15.54 -7.08
N GLY A 21 11.48 15.26 -5.80
CA GLY A 21 10.77 15.95 -4.75
C GLY A 21 9.46 15.28 -4.35
N GLY A 22 9.08 14.22 -5.04
CA GLY A 22 7.89 13.50 -4.68
C GLY A 22 8.21 12.26 -3.88
N TYR A 23 7.25 11.35 -3.83
CA TYR A 23 7.41 10.12 -3.07
C TYR A 23 7.01 8.92 -3.91
N THR A 24 7.78 7.86 -3.78
CA THR A 24 7.43 6.56 -4.35
C THR A 24 6.84 5.74 -3.22
N VAL A 25 5.73 5.08 -3.49
CA VAL A 25 5.01 4.34 -2.48
C VAL A 25 4.96 2.86 -2.84
N THR A 26 5.29 2.01 -1.88
CA THR A 26 5.14 0.58 -2.05
C THR A 26 4.31 0.04 -0.90
N VAL A 27 3.59 -1.05 -1.15
CA VAL A 27 2.77 -1.71 -0.14
C VAL A 27 3.16 -3.17 -0.15
N PRO A 28 4.06 -3.57 0.73
CA PRO A 28 4.61 -4.93 0.68
C PRO A 28 3.60 -6.06 0.73
N ALA A 29 2.49 -5.86 1.46
CA ALA A 29 1.47 -6.91 1.54
C ALA A 29 0.72 -7.12 0.23
N LEU A 30 0.85 -6.19 -0.71
CA LEU A 30 0.19 -6.27 -2.00
C LEU A 30 1.27 -6.28 -3.08
N PRO A 31 1.80 -7.46 -3.40
CA PRO A 31 2.94 -7.57 -4.31
C PRO A 31 2.70 -6.88 -5.64
N GLY A 32 3.69 -6.15 -6.09
CA GLY A 32 3.63 -5.45 -7.37
C GLY A 32 3.00 -4.08 -7.31
N LEU A 33 2.44 -3.69 -6.17
CA LEU A 33 1.81 -2.38 -6.07
C LEU A 33 2.87 -1.32 -5.83
N VAL A 34 2.99 -0.39 -6.77
CA VAL A 34 3.89 0.75 -6.66
C VAL A 34 3.16 1.95 -7.23
N THR A 35 3.23 3.06 -6.54
CA THR A 35 2.65 4.29 -7.06
C THR A 35 3.52 5.45 -6.62
N GLU A 36 3.18 6.66 -7.00
CA GLU A 36 3.96 7.83 -6.62
C GLU A 36 3.08 9.05 -6.55
N GLY A 37 3.55 10.06 -5.86
CA GLY A 37 2.86 11.31 -5.75
C GLY A 37 3.83 12.46 -5.71
N ARG A 38 3.33 13.66 -5.94
CA ARG A 38 4.16 14.86 -6.02
C ARG A 38 4.64 15.33 -4.65
N ASP A 39 3.86 15.03 -3.65
CA ASP A 39 4.21 15.35 -2.27
C ASP A 39 3.57 14.29 -1.39
N LEU A 40 3.72 14.42 -0.10
CA LEU A 40 3.25 13.39 0.80
C LEU A 40 1.73 13.20 0.74
N ASN A 41 0.99 14.31 0.73
CA ASN A 41 -0.47 14.21 0.67
C ASN A 41 -0.94 13.59 -0.63
N ASP A 42 -0.35 14.01 -1.75
CA ASP A 42 -0.71 13.46 -3.03
C ASP A 42 -0.37 11.96 -3.07
N ALA A 43 0.79 11.60 -2.52
CA ALA A 43 1.21 10.20 -2.50
C ALA A 43 0.26 9.35 -1.67
N ARG A 44 -0.26 9.91 -0.58
CA ARG A 44 -1.24 9.17 0.24
C ARG A 44 -2.52 8.92 -0.52
N ASP A 45 -2.98 9.91 -1.27
CA ASP A 45 -4.19 9.74 -2.08
C ASP A 45 -3.95 8.71 -3.18
N MET A 46 -2.78 8.76 -3.80
CA MET A 46 -2.44 7.80 -4.84
C MET A 46 -2.35 6.39 -4.28
N ALA A 47 -1.80 6.26 -3.07
CA ALA A 47 -1.71 4.95 -2.43
C ALA A 47 -3.10 4.40 -2.15
N LYS A 48 -3.99 5.25 -1.68
CA LYS A 48 -5.35 4.84 -1.39
C LYS A 48 -6.04 4.30 -2.63
N ASP A 49 -5.92 5.05 -3.73
CA ASP A 49 -6.51 4.61 -4.99
C ASP A 49 -5.89 3.32 -5.49
N ALA A 50 -4.57 3.22 -5.41
CA ALA A 50 -3.88 2.02 -5.89
C ALA A 50 -4.29 0.79 -5.10
N ILE A 51 -4.40 0.94 -3.78
CA ILE A 51 -4.83 -0.17 -2.94
C ILE A 51 -6.25 -0.57 -3.28
N ARG A 52 -7.13 0.42 -3.43
CA ARG A 52 -8.51 0.13 -3.76
C ARG A 52 -8.62 -0.63 -5.07
N CYS A 53 -7.90 -0.18 -6.09
CA CYS A 53 -7.91 -0.86 -7.37
C CYS A 53 -7.38 -2.28 -7.28
N TYR A 54 -6.33 -2.46 -6.49
CA TYR A 54 -5.73 -3.78 -6.32
C TYR A 54 -6.74 -4.73 -5.69
N ILE A 55 -7.40 -4.27 -4.62
CA ILE A 55 -8.38 -5.11 -3.93
C ILE A 55 -9.56 -5.43 -4.84
N GLU A 56 -10.02 -4.45 -5.59
CA GLU A 56 -11.13 -4.69 -6.50
C GLU A 56 -10.76 -5.70 -7.57
N GLY A 57 -9.53 -5.65 -8.04
CA GLY A 57 -9.06 -6.62 -9.01
C GLY A 57 -9.06 -8.03 -8.45
N LEU A 58 -8.65 -8.16 -7.19
CA LEU A 58 -8.67 -9.46 -6.54
C LEU A 58 -10.09 -9.98 -6.39
N LYS A 59 -11.01 -9.11 -6.01
CA LYS A 59 -12.40 -9.52 -5.86
C LYS A 59 -12.98 -10.00 -7.17
N LYS A 60 -12.68 -9.29 -8.24
CA LYS A 60 -13.18 -9.69 -9.56
C LYS A 60 -12.61 -11.03 -9.99
N ALA A 61 -11.35 -11.28 -9.64
CA ALA A 61 -10.72 -12.54 -9.97
C ALA A 61 -11.06 -13.63 -8.97
N LYS A 62 -11.84 -13.30 -7.96
CA LYS A 62 -12.24 -14.24 -6.90
C LYS A 62 -11.05 -14.80 -6.19
N GLU A 63 -10.05 -13.95 -5.98
CA GLU A 63 -8.86 -14.33 -5.25
C GLU A 63 -8.93 -13.78 -3.84
N ALA A 64 -8.21 -14.42 -2.94
CA ALA A 64 -8.22 -13.99 -1.55
C ALA A 64 -7.58 -12.63 -1.40
N ILE A 65 -8.15 -11.82 -0.53
CA ILE A 65 -7.57 -10.52 -0.23
C ILE A 65 -6.53 -10.71 0.86
N PRO A 66 -5.29 -10.32 0.61
CA PRO A 66 -4.23 -10.52 1.59
C PRO A 66 -4.51 -9.80 2.90
N VAL A 67 -4.08 -10.41 3.98
CA VAL A 67 -4.15 -9.79 5.29
C VAL A 67 -2.73 -9.51 5.69
N GLU A 68 -2.47 -8.28 6.09
CA GLU A 68 -1.12 -7.90 6.43
C GLU A 68 -0.69 -8.53 7.74
N MET A 69 0.50 -9.13 7.73
CA MET A 69 1.08 -9.64 8.94
C MET A 69 1.87 -8.49 9.55
N GLU A 70 2.21 -8.63 10.81
CA GLU A 70 2.97 -7.60 11.47
C GLU A 70 4.31 -7.41 10.78
N THR A 71 4.68 -6.16 10.53
CA THR A 71 5.95 -5.85 9.89
C THR A 71 6.68 -4.81 10.71
N ALA A 72 7.99 -4.78 10.56
CA ALA A 72 8.79 -3.79 11.26
C ALA A 72 9.81 -3.20 10.29
N GLN A 73 10.05 -1.91 10.43
CA GLN A 73 11.06 -1.23 9.64
C GLN A 73 12.16 -0.84 10.59
N VAL A 74 13.34 -1.35 10.37
CA VAL A 74 14.44 -1.18 11.30
C VAL A 74 15.69 -0.74 10.57
N LYS A 75 16.36 0.25 11.13
CA LYS A 75 17.65 0.67 10.60
C LYS A 75 18.73 -0.20 11.22
N VAL A 76 19.59 -0.71 10.38
CA VAL A 76 20.68 -1.55 10.85
C VAL A 76 22.00 -0.91 10.45
N SER A 77 22.89 -0.76 11.40
CA SER A 77 24.18 -0.14 11.14
C SER A 77 25.25 -1.19 10.97
N VAL A 78 26.06 -1.00 9.97
CA VAL A 78 27.23 -1.86 9.77
C VAL A 78 28.41 -0.97 9.46
N THR A 79 29.59 -1.50 9.74
CA THR A 79 30.82 -0.79 9.42
C THR A 79 31.29 -1.29 8.06
N ALA A 80 31.43 -0.37 7.13
CA ALA A 80 31.85 -0.75 5.78
C ALA A 80 33.35 -0.71 5.62
#